data_f218c0f5bc2926abc4fbe64721bb3933
#
_entry.id   f218c0f5bc2926abc4fbe64721bb3933
#
_cell.length_a   1.000
_cell.length_b   1.000
_cell.length_c   1.000
_cell.angle_alpha   90.00
_cell.angle_beta   90.00
_cell.angle_gamma   90.00
#
_symmetry.space_group_name_H-M   'P 1'
#
loop_
_entity.id
_entity.type
_entity.pdbx_description
1 polymer ?
#
loop_
_entity_poly.entity_id
_entity_poly.type
_entity_poly.pdbx_seq_one_letter_code
_entity_poly.pdbx_strand_id
1 'polypeptide(L)'
;MQSFCEYVSNHQDIPSLFGDAQFSFQNSKYDVRIQIADLISGTLAYVYDSHKRSADVPDYLKILRNKIIRVELYPKTYKTYTLENSAIADDYDEDIAQLCFAQAVKFVEHNADSPDPEIQAQVVILQYLLFRFMNNDTRGYIYTYELKQQLSNTDLRNLSDQAFRMRIIGKLRDKGVVIASSQKGYKIPSKQSELYDFINHDAKIVIPMLARLKKCRDLIKLGTVNGLDLLNPPEYEQLKVYFDSLPVTKEDD
;
A
#
# COMPACT_ATOMS: atom_id res chain seq x y z
N MET A 1 41.00 8.02 0.14
CA MET A 1 40.33 6.77 0.53
C MET A 1 40.14 6.64 2.04
N GLN A 2 41.12 6.94 2.88
CA GLN A 2 40.94 7.02 4.35
C GLN A 2 39.76 7.95 4.74
N SER A 3 39.61 9.11 4.08
CA SER A 3 38.54 10.05 4.34
C SER A 3 37.12 9.50 4.11
N PHE A 4 36.92 8.52 3.22
CA PHE A 4 35.62 7.91 3.00
C PHE A 4 35.23 6.95 4.13
N CYS A 5 36.18 6.14 4.63
CA CYS A 5 35.93 5.27 5.78
C CYS A 5 35.68 6.07 7.05
N GLU A 6 36.42 7.16 7.26
CA GLU A 6 36.20 8.09 8.37
C GLU A 6 34.85 8.80 8.26
N TYR A 7 34.45 9.20 7.06
CA TYR A 7 33.14 9.80 6.81
C TYR A 7 32.01 8.80 7.13
N VAL A 8 32.10 7.57 6.61
CA VAL A 8 31.08 6.53 6.86
C VAL A 8 31.01 6.13 8.34
N SER A 9 32.15 6.03 9.03
CA SER A 9 32.22 5.67 10.45
C SER A 9 31.69 6.77 11.38
N ASN A 10 31.77 8.03 10.95
CA ASN A 10 31.34 9.19 11.75
C ASN A 10 29.91 9.66 11.44
N HIS A 11 29.27 9.13 10.39
CA HIS A 11 27.89 9.49 10.04
C HIS A 11 26.89 8.64 10.83
N GLN A 12 26.05 9.28 11.65
CA GLN A 12 25.09 8.60 12.55
C GLN A 12 24.06 7.74 11.78
N ASP A 13 23.72 8.10 10.55
CA ASP A 13 22.70 7.39 9.76
C ASP A 13 23.24 6.16 9.00
N ILE A 14 24.53 6.10 8.73
CA ILE A 14 25.16 5.00 7.98
C ILE A 14 25.37 3.75 8.84
N PRO A 15 25.81 3.84 10.10
CA PRO A 15 25.90 2.69 10.99
C PRO A 15 24.56 2.00 11.23
N SER A 16 23.44 2.71 11.24
CA SER A 16 22.11 2.13 11.40
C SER A 16 21.66 1.31 10.18
N LEU A 17 22.19 1.62 8.99
CA LEU A 17 21.90 0.89 7.75
C LEU A 17 22.68 -0.44 7.67
N PHE A 18 23.89 -0.49 8.23
CA PHE A 18 24.80 -1.62 8.08
C PHE A 18 25.13 -2.31 9.42
N GLY A 19 24.59 -1.82 10.55
CA GLY A 19 24.91 -2.31 11.88
C GLY A 19 26.40 -2.14 12.21
N ASP A 20 27.02 -3.15 12.85
CA ASP A 20 28.47 -3.17 13.18
C ASP A 20 29.35 -3.52 11.96
N ALA A 21 28.98 -3.08 10.76
CA ALA A 21 29.68 -3.41 9.53
C ALA A 21 31.11 -2.84 9.55
N GLN A 22 32.10 -3.70 9.36
CA GLN A 22 33.48 -3.29 9.16
C GLN A 22 33.76 -2.99 7.70
N PHE A 23 34.30 -1.81 7.42
CA PHE A 23 34.68 -1.40 6.08
C PHE A 23 36.16 -1.73 5.83
N SER A 24 36.44 -2.50 4.80
CA SER A 24 37.79 -2.79 4.36
C SER A 24 37.90 -2.64 2.84
N PHE A 25 39.08 -2.16 2.39
CA PHE A 25 39.35 -2.09 0.95
C PHE A 25 39.95 -3.41 0.48
N GLN A 26 39.32 -4.01 -0.52
CA GLN A 26 39.83 -5.22 -1.17
C GLN A 26 39.84 -5.00 -2.70
N ASN A 27 40.78 -5.68 -3.36
CA ASN A 27 40.85 -5.65 -4.81
C ASN A 27 39.78 -6.59 -5.38
N SER A 28 38.86 -6.03 -6.16
CA SER A 28 37.76 -6.79 -6.79
C SER A 28 38.20 -7.98 -7.65
N LYS A 29 39.43 -7.96 -8.17
CA LYS A 29 39.99 -9.10 -8.92
C LYS A 29 40.15 -10.39 -8.08
N TYR A 30 40.23 -10.26 -6.76
CA TYR A 30 40.51 -11.38 -5.86
C TYR A 30 39.35 -11.69 -4.90
N ASP A 31 38.28 -10.89 -4.90
CA ASP A 31 37.14 -11.12 -4.04
C ASP A 31 35.85 -11.31 -4.85
N VAL A 32 35.39 -12.55 -4.91
CA VAL A 32 34.16 -12.95 -5.63
C VAL A 32 32.92 -12.20 -5.12
N ARG A 33 32.86 -11.82 -3.84
CA ARG A 33 31.72 -11.09 -3.26
C ARG A 33 31.61 -9.69 -3.86
N ILE A 34 32.75 -9.01 -4.09
CA ILE A 34 32.78 -7.71 -4.75
C ILE A 34 32.35 -7.85 -6.21
N GLN A 35 32.80 -8.89 -6.90
CA GLN A 35 32.40 -9.15 -8.29
C GLN A 35 30.89 -9.41 -8.41
N ILE A 36 30.31 -10.17 -7.48
CA ILE A 36 28.86 -10.40 -7.43
C ILE A 36 28.11 -9.09 -7.14
N ALA A 37 28.59 -8.28 -6.21
CA ALA A 37 28.00 -6.99 -5.90
C ALA A 37 28.03 -6.04 -7.11
N ASP A 38 29.14 -5.99 -7.84
CA ASP A 38 29.29 -5.20 -9.07
C ASP A 38 28.33 -5.69 -10.16
N LEU A 39 28.19 -7.02 -10.33
CA LEU A 39 27.26 -7.60 -11.30
C LEU A 39 25.79 -7.22 -10.95
N ILE A 40 25.41 -7.36 -9.70
CA ILE A 40 24.05 -7.00 -9.23
C ILE A 40 23.83 -5.51 -9.41
N SER A 41 24.78 -4.68 -8.99
CA SER A 41 24.73 -3.21 -9.10
C SER A 41 24.62 -2.76 -10.54
N GLY A 42 25.41 -3.35 -11.45
CA GLY A 42 25.33 -3.11 -12.89
C GLY A 42 23.96 -3.51 -13.46
N THR A 43 23.45 -4.68 -13.08
CA THR A 43 22.12 -5.14 -13.51
C THR A 43 21.00 -4.22 -13.02
N LEU A 44 21.06 -3.76 -11.78
CA LEU A 44 20.10 -2.77 -11.24
C LEU A 44 20.21 -1.43 -11.97
N ALA A 45 21.41 -1.00 -12.34
CA ALA A 45 21.59 0.22 -13.15
C ALA A 45 20.90 0.07 -14.53
N TYR A 46 21.00 -1.07 -15.20
CA TYR A 46 20.26 -1.32 -16.45
C TYR A 46 18.74 -1.29 -16.27
N VAL A 47 18.25 -1.70 -15.11
CA VAL A 47 16.82 -1.73 -14.81
C VAL A 47 16.28 -0.34 -14.50
N TYR A 48 17.01 0.44 -13.68
CA TYR A 48 16.49 1.68 -13.07
C TYR A 48 17.04 2.96 -13.72
N ASP A 49 18.17 2.91 -14.42
CA ASP A 49 18.72 4.08 -15.12
C ASP A 49 18.16 4.16 -16.54
N SER A 50 17.34 5.19 -16.80
CA SER A 50 16.71 5.41 -18.10
C SER A 50 17.71 5.55 -19.25
N HIS A 51 18.94 6.03 -18.97
CA HIS A 51 20.00 6.18 -19.98
C HIS A 51 20.72 4.86 -20.30
N LYS A 52 20.58 3.85 -19.46
CA LYS A 52 21.23 2.53 -19.61
C LYS A 52 20.27 1.41 -19.96
N ARG A 53 18.98 1.72 -20.12
CA ARG A 53 17.94 0.72 -20.41
C ARG A 53 18.25 -0.05 -21.68
N SER A 54 18.25 -1.38 -21.58
CA SER A 54 18.38 -2.29 -22.72
C SER A 54 17.07 -3.05 -22.95
N ALA A 55 16.96 -3.72 -24.11
CA ALA A 55 15.81 -4.57 -24.42
C ALA A 55 15.65 -5.76 -23.46
N ASP A 56 16.72 -6.13 -22.75
CA ASP A 56 16.76 -7.31 -21.84
C ASP A 56 16.28 -7.01 -20.42
N VAL A 57 15.86 -5.77 -20.12
CA VAL A 57 15.38 -5.34 -18.78
C VAL A 57 14.29 -6.26 -18.21
N PRO A 58 13.29 -6.73 -18.99
CA PRO A 58 12.27 -7.63 -18.46
C PRO A 58 12.83 -8.95 -17.91
N ASP A 59 13.89 -9.48 -18.54
CA ASP A 59 14.53 -10.72 -18.11
C ASP A 59 15.34 -10.53 -16.83
N TYR A 60 16.04 -9.40 -16.70
CA TYR A 60 16.76 -9.06 -15.47
C TYR A 60 15.81 -8.89 -14.29
N LEU A 61 14.69 -8.20 -14.48
CA LEU A 61 13.65 -8.06 -13.45
C LEU A 61 13.06 -9.40 -13.04
N LYS A 62 12.82 -10.31 -14.00
CA LYS A 62 12.31 -11.64 -13.73
C LYS A 62 13.25 -12.47 -12.85
N ILE A 63 14.58 -12.37 -13.12
CA ILE A 63 15.60 -13.06 -12.34
C ILE A 63 15.71 -12.48 -10.92
N LEU A 64 15.68 -11.15 -10.79
CA LEU A 64 15.87 -10.44 -9.52
C LEU A 64 14.61 -10.42 -8.65
N ARG A 65 13.42 -10.59 -9.22
CA ARG A 65 12.12 -10.41 -8.56
C ARG A 65 12.01 -11.09 -7.19
N ASN A 66 12.51 -12.33 -7.08
CA ASN A 66 12.43 -13.11 -5.85
C ASN A 66 13.60 -12.86 -4.89
N LYS A 67 14.54 -11.99 -5.25
CA LYS A 67 15.75 -11.67 -4.48
C LYS A 67 15.75 -10.26 -3.91
N ILE A 68 14.91 -9.39 -4.45
CA ILE A 68 14.78 -8.01 -3.98
C ILE A 68 13.71 -7.96 -2.90
N ILE A 69 14.12 -7.60 -1.68
CA ILE A 69 13.25 -7.45 -0.52
C ILE A 69 12.69 -6.03 -0.45
N ARG A 70 13.54 -5.03 -0.80
CA ARG A 70 13.21 -3.61 -0.73
C ARG A 70 14.00 -2.83 -1.78
N VAL A 71 13.38 -1.85 -2.42
CA VAL A 71 14.05 -0.85 -3.26
C VAL A 71 13.76 0.53 -2.71
N GLU A 72 14.82 1.29 -2.46
CA GLU A 72 14.74 2.71 -2.14
C GLU A 72 15.31 3.49 -3.34
N LEU A 73 14.49 4.34 -3.93
CA LEU A 73 14.92 5.20 -5.02
C LEU A 73 15.36 6.55 -4.46
N TYR A 74 16.54 6.97 -4.86
CA TYR A 74 17.11 8.27 -4.49
C TYR A 74 17.50 9.07 -5.73
N PRO A 75 17.19 10.38 -5.80
CA PRO A 75 16.39 11.18 -4.89
C PRO A 75 14.92 10.72 -4.86
N LYS A 76 14.22 10.91 -3.74
CA LYS A 76 12.84 10.49 -3.48
C LYS A 76 11.78 11.19 -4.37
N THR A 77 12.16 11.68 -5.52
CA THR A 77 11.22 12.11 -6.56
C THR A 77 10.76 10.86 -7.28
N TYR A 78 9.62 10.35 -6.88
CA TYR A 78 8.91 9.33 -7.62
C TYR A 78 8.53 9.89 -9.00
N LYS A 79 9.46 9.79 -9.96
CA LYS A 79 9.04 9.90 -11.35
C LYS A 79 8.19 8.68 -11.60
N THR A 80 6.95 8.89 -12.01
CA THR A 80 6.15 7.89 -12.69
C THR A 80 7.02 7.35 -13.82
N TYR A 81 7.67 6.20 -13.58
CA TYR A 81 8.22 5.43 -14.67
C TYR A 81 7.00 4.94 -15.42
N THR A 82 6.73 5.62 -16.51
CA THR A 82 5.63 5.33 -17.38
C THR A 82 5.58 3.84 -17.61
N LEU A 83 4.43 3.32 -17.39
CA LEU A 83 3.99 1.97 -17.68
C LEU A 83 4.10 1.60 -19.17
N GLU A 84 5.04 2.23 -19.88
CA GLU A 84 5.25 2.12 -21.33
C GLU A 84 5.52 0.70 -21.82
N ASN A 85 5.72 -0.27 -20.92
CA ASN A 85 6.03 -1.65 -21.29
C ASN A 85 5.23 -2.73 -20.56
N SER A 86 4.15 -2.39 -19.85
CA SER A 86 3.22 -3.44 -19.47
C SER A 86 2.48 -3.86 -20.74
N ALA A 87 2.58 -5.14 -21.10
CA ALA A 87 1.57 -5.76 -21.94
C ALA A 87 0.23 -5.42 -21.31
N ILE A 88 -0.45 -4.44 -21.89
CA ILE A 88 -1.68 -3.81 -21.41
C ILE A 88 -2.65 -4.97 -21.20
N ALA A 89 -2.97 -5.26 -19.94
CA ALA A 89 -4.13 -6.08 -19.67
C ALA A 89 -5.33 -5.30 -20.24
N ASP A 90 -6.22 -5.94 -20.96
CA ASP A 90 -7.34 -5.31 -21.70
C ASP A 90 -8.22 -4.37 -20.86
N ASP A 91 -8.04 -4.32 -19.55
CA ASP A 91 -8.81 -3.53 -18.58
C ASP A 91 -7.94 -2.54 -17.73
N TYR A 92 -6.68 -2.30 -18.12
CA TYR A 92 -5.83 -1.31 -17.46
C TYR A 92 -6.31 0.11 -17.77
N ASP A 93 -6.45 0.92 -16.72
CA ASP A 93 -6.85 2.32 -16.79
C ASP A 93 -5.75 3.20 -16.23
N GLU A 94 -5.14 4.01 -17.11
CA GLU A 94 -4.00 4.85 -16.76
C GLU A 94 -4.39 5.96 -15.79
N ASP A 95 -5.57 6.56 -15.93
CA ASP A 95 -6.03 7.63 -15.06
C ASP A 95 -6.24 7.12 -13.63
N ILE A 96 -6.83 5.95 -13.49
CA ILE A 96 -7.00 5.28 -12.19
C ILE A 96 -5.62 4.97 -11.58
N ALA A 97 -4.75 4.38 -12.36
CA ALA A 97 -3.41 3.99 -11.93
C ALA A 97 -2.59 5.21 -11.45
N GLN A 98 -2.58 6.29 -12.23
CA GLN A 98 -1.88 7.53 -11.90
C GLN A 98 -2.48 8.21 -10.66
N LEU A 99 -3.80 8.30 -10.56
CA LEU A 99 -4.48 8.89 -9.41
C LEU A 99 -4.14 8.13 -8.13
N CYS A 100 -4.31 6.80 -8.13
CA CYS A 100 -4.06 5.97 -6.95
C CYS A 100 -2.58 5.98 -6.56
N PHE A 101 -1.69 5.96 -7.53
CA PHE A 101 -0.25 6.09 -7.31
C PHE A 101 0.12 7.44 -6.70
N ALA A 102 -0.38 8.55 -7.26
CA ALA A 102 -0.10 9.90 -6.77
C ALA A 102 -0.58 10.11 -5.32
N GLN A 103 -1.76 9.59 -4.97
CA GLN A 103 -2.29 9.64 -3.59
C GLN A 103 -1.38 8.86 -2.62
N ALA A 104 -0.94 7.68 -3.02
CA ALA A 104 -0.04 6.87 -2.21
C ALA A 104 1.32 7.54 -2.01
N VAL A 105 1.91 8.11 -3.06
CA VAL A 105 3.18 8.85 -2.99
C VAL A 105 3.04 10.07 -2.08
N LYS A 106 1.98 10.87 -2.27
CA LYS A 106 1.71 12.05 -1.45
C LYS A 106 1.64 11.70 0.04
N PHE A 107 0.97 10.59 0.39
CA PHE A 107 0.94 10.12 1.77
C PHE A 107 2.33 9.80 2.31
N VAL A 108 3.13 9.04 1.56
CA VAL A 108 4.50 8.66 1.96
C VAL A 108 5.37 9.90 2.17
N GLU A 109 5.35 10.85 1.24
CA GLU A 109 6.14 12.07 1.33
C GLU A 109 5.79 12.93 2.55
N HIS A 110 4.49 13.07 2.85
CA HIS A 110 4.04 13.87 3.99
C HIS A 110 4.31 13.22 5.35
N ASN A 111 4.48 11.90 5.40
CA ASN A 111 4.58 11.15 6.64
C ASN A 111 5.91 10.41 6.81
N ALA A 112 6.90 10.64 5.92
CA ALA A 112 8.18 9.95 5.93
C ALA A 112 8.93 10.05 7.27
N ASP A 113 8.87 11.24 7.89
CA ASP A 113 9.59 11.55 9.12
C ASP A 113 8.65 11.60 10.35
N SER A 114 7.47 11.00 10.27
CA SER A 114 6.51 10.99 11.39
C SER A 114 7.08 10.21 12.58
N PRO A 115 6.99 10.73 13.81
CA PRO A 115 7.42 10.01 15.00
C PRO A 115 6.43 8.93 15.46
N ASP A 116 5.23 8.88 14.89
CA ASP A 116 4.17 7.92 15.25
C ASP A 116 4.48 6.53 14.66
N PRO A 117 4.65 5.49 15.50
CA PRO A 117 4.93 4.13 15.03
C PRO A 117 3.85 3.56 14.08
N GLU A 118 2.57 3.92 14.27
CA GLU A 118 1.50 3.48 13.37
C GLU A 118 1.62 4.13 11.99
N ILE A 119 1.93 5.42 11.96
CA ILE A 119 2.14 6.14 10.71
C ILE A 119 3.38 5.60 9.99
N GLN A 120 4.46 5.34 10.72
CA GLN A 120 5.66 4.73 10.14
C GLN A 120 5.37 3.34 9.54
N ALA A 121 4.59 2.52 10.23
CA ALA A 121 4.18 1.23 9.69
C ALA A 121 3.31 1.39 8.43
N GLN A 122 2.40 2.38 8.39
CA GLN A 122 1.60 2.70 7.21
C GLN A 122 2.50 3.14 6.03
N VAL A 123 3.52 3.95 6.29
CA VAL A 123 4.52 4.38 5.29
C VAL A 123 5.27 3.18 4.74
N VAL A 124 5.79 2.28 5.59
CA VAL A 124 6.51 1.07 5.16
C VAL A 124 5.64 0.18 4.27
N ILE A 125 4.39 -0.07 4.68
CA ILE A 125 3.47 -0.89 3.88
C ILE A 125 3.17 -0.24 2.54
N LEU A 126 2.92 1.07 2.54
CA LEU A 126 2.59 1.79 1.32
C LEU A 126 3.78 1.89 0.37
N GLN A 127 5.01 2.08 0.89
CA GLN A 127 6.23 2.01 0.09
C GLN A 127 6.39 0.64 -0.58
N TYR A 128 6.07 -0.45 0.12
CA TYR A 128 6.12 -1.78 -0.47
C TYR A 128 5.05 -1.99 -1.55
N LEU A 129 3.82 -1.51 -1.33
CA LEU A 129 2.76 -1.53 -2.35
C LEU A 129 3.15 -0.73 -3.59
N LEU A 130 3.73 0.47 -3.40
CA LEU A 130 4.26 1.31 -4.49
C LEU A 130 5.39 0.62 -5.24
N PHE A 131 6.31 -0.01 -4.53
CA PHE A 131 7.39 -0.79 -5.14
C PHE A 131 6.85 -1.90 -6.05
N ARG A 132 5.88 -2.69 -5.56
CA ARG A 132 5.24 -3.75 -6.32
C ARG A 132 4.50 -3.20 -7.53
N PHE A 133 3.81 -2.09 -7.38
CA PHE A 133 3.11 -1.38 -8.46
C PHE A 133 4.09 -0.93 -9.55
N MET A 134 5.21 -0.28 -9.20
CA MET A 134 6.21 0.20 -10.15
C MET A 134 6.96 -0.90 -10.91
N ASN A 135 7.10 -2.08 -10.31
CA ASN A 135 7.76 -3.22 -10.94
C ASN A 135 6.82 -4.08 -11.80
N ASN A 136 5.75 -3.49 -12.33
CA ASN A 136 4.77 -4.16 -13.19
C ASN A 136 4.07 -5.38 -12.56
N ASP A 137 4.04 -5.47 -11.24
CA ASP A 137 3.27 -6.48 -10.53
C ASP A 137 1.83 -6.01 -10.27
N THR A 138 1.30 -5.23 -11.22
CA THR A 138 -0.06 -4.68 -11.16
C THR A 138 -1.15 -5.75 -11.28
N ARG A 139 -0.79 -6.97 -11.65
CA ARG A 139 -1.74 -8.07 -11.88
C ARG A 139 -2.14 -8.80 -10.60
N GLY A 140 -1.32 -8.78 -9.56
CA GLY A 140 -1.49 -9.59 -8.36
C GLY A 140 -1.79 -8.79 -7.11
N TYR A 141 -2.69 -9.32 -6.26
CA TYR A 141 -2.83 -8.87 -4.89
C TYR A 141 -1.68 -9.41 -4.04
N ILE A 142 -1.20 -8.60 -3.10
CA ILE A 142 -0.13 -8.95 -2.18
C ILE A 142 -0.77 -9.50 -0.92
N TYR A 143 -0.39 -10.71 -0.52
CA TYR A 143 -0.95 -11.37 0.65
C TYR A 143 -0.68 -10.59 1.95
N THR A 144 -1.64 -10.64 2.87
CA THR A 144 -1.51 -9.97 4.18
C THR A 144 -0.26 -10.40 4.94
N TYR A 145 0.10 -11.68 4.90
CA TYR A 145 1.31 -12.18 5.58
C TYR A 145 2.60 -11.57 5.01
N GLU A 146 2.66 -11.38 3.69
CA GLU A 146 3.81 -10.77 3.00
C GLU A 146 3.97 -9.30 3.39
N LEU A 147 2.86 -8.57 3.46
CA LEU A 147 2.84 -7.19 3.95
C LEU A 147 3.27 -7.09 5.42
N LYS A 148 2.77 -8.00 6.27
CA LYS A 148 3.16 -8.03 7.69
C LYS A 148 4.65 -8.32 7.89
N GLN A 149 5.28 -9.10 7.01
CA GLN A 149 6.72 -9.33 7.05
C GLN A 149 7.54 -8.05 6.86
N GLN A 150 7.01 -7.05 6.14
CA GLN A 150 7.67 -5.74 6.00
C GLN A 150 7.73 -4.97 7.33
N LEU A 151 6.88 -5.33 8.30
CA LEU A 151 6.85 -4.73 9.63
C LEU A 151 7.76 -5.44 10.65
N SER A 152 8.55 -6.43 10.23
CA SER A 152 9.39 -7.25 11.12
C SER A 152 10.36 -6.43 12.01
N ASN A 153 10.79 -5.29 11.52
CA ASN A 153 11.72 -4.39 12.21
C ASN A 153 11.00 -3.21 12.91
N THR A 154 9.68 -3.28 13.06
CA THR A 154 8.89 -2.25 13.72
C THR A 154 8.27 -2.78 15.03
N ASP A 155 7.78 -1.88 15.87
CA ASP A 155 7.05 -2.23 17.10
C ASP A 155 5.73 -2.96 16.80
N LEU A 156 5.26 -2.88 15.54
CA LEU A 156 4.01 -3.47 15.08
C LEU A 156 4.17 -4.83 14.38
N ARG A 157 5.31 -5.50 14.57
CA ARG A 157 5.63 -6.81 13.96
C ARG A 157 4.61 -7.93 14.25
N ASN A 158 3.94 -7.89 15.40
CA ASN A 158 3.05 -8.96 15.88
C ASN A 158 1.55 -8.63 15.73
N LEU A 159 1.17 -7.76 14.77
CA LEU A 159 -0.24 -7.45 14.55
C LEU A 159 -1.02 -8.70 14.12
N SER A 160 -2.22 -8.89 14.72
CA SER A 160 -3.21 -9.82 14.16
C SER A 160 -3.68 -9.32 12.79
N ASP A 161 -4.26 -10.20 11.96
CA ASP A 161 -4.77 -9.79 10.64
C ASP A 161 -5.89 -8.75 10.77
N GLN A 162 -6.73 -8.85 11.81
CA GLN A 162 -7.76 -7.86 12.08
C GLN A 162 -7.15 -6.51 12.48
N ALA A 163 -6.17 -6.51 13.38
CA ALA A 163 -5.48 -5.28 13.78
C ALA A 163 -4.74 -4.64 12.60
N PHE A 164 -4.09 -5.43 11.74
CA PHE A 164 -3.46 -4.95 10.52
C PHE A 164 -4.47 -4.26 9.58
N ARG A 165 -5.64 -4.89 9.37
CA ARG A 165 -6.72 -4.30 8.55
C ARG A 165 -7.19 -2.97 9.11
N MET A 166 -7.43 -2.89 10.43
CA MET A 166 -7.98 -1.68 11.06
C MET A 166 -6.94 -0.56 11.20
N ARG A 167 -5.74 -0.86 11.72
CA ARG A 167 -4.74 0.14 12.09
C ARG A 167 -3.86 0.58 10.93
N ILE A 168 -3.65 -0.29 9.94
CA ILE A 168 -2.82 0.02 8.78
C ILE A 168 -3.69 0.33 7.57
N ILE A 169 -4.40 -0.65 7.02
CA ILE A 169 -5.14 -0.48 5.77
C ILE A 169 -6.33 0.47 5.94
N GLY A 170 -7.12 0.31 7.00
CA GLY A 170 -8.26 1.19 7.30
C GLY A 170 -7.81 2.63 7.47
N LYS A 171 -6.77 2.86 8.27
CA LYS A 171 -6.24 4.22 8.49
C LYS A 171 -5.65 4.87 7.24
N LEU A 172 -5.02 4.10 6.35
CA LEU A 172 -4.58 4.60 5.05
C LEU A 172 -5.78 5.05 4.20
N ARG A 173 -6.86 4.26 4.19
CA ARG A 173 -8.11 4.61 3.49
C ARG A 173 -8.81 5.82 4.10
N ASP A 174 -8.87 5.91 5.43
CA ASP A 174 -9.42 7.09 6.14
C ASP A 174 -8.68 8.38 5.74
N LYS A 175 -7.41 8.27 5.35
CA LYS A 175 -6.57 9.39 4.89
C LYS A 175 -6.58 9.58 3.36
N GLY A 176 -7.50 8.93 2.67
CA GLY A 176 -7.73 9.10 1.24
C GLY A 176 -6.81 8.28 0.32
N VAL A 177 -6.02 7.33 0.86
CA VAL A 177 -5.23 6.43 0.04
C VAL A 177 -6.11 5.30 -0.50
N VAL A 178 -6.20 5.18 -1.82
CA VAL A 178 -7.02 4.15 -2.45
C VAL A 178 -6.23 2.84 -2.50
N ILE A 179 -6.71 1.83 -1.77
CA ILE A 179 -6.12 0.49 -1.71
C ILE A 179 -7.21 -0.53 -2.04
N ALA A 180 -7.07 -1.26 -3.14
CA ALA A 180 -7.94 -2.37 -3.46
C ALA A 180 -7.68 -3.57 -2.53
N SER A 181 -8.74 -4.27 -2.16
CA SER A 181 -8.67 -5.47 -1.34
C SER A 181 -9.48 -6.61 -1.93
N SER A 182 -8.98 -7.82 -1.79
CA SER A 182 -9.66 -9.05 -2.14
C SER A 182 -9.39 -10.12 -1.07
N GLN A 183 -9.95 -11.31 -1.26
CA GLN A 183 -9.58 -12.47 -0.42
C GLN A 183 -8.09 -12.81 -0.49
N LYS A 184 -7.40 -12.37 -1.56
CA LYS A 184 -5.97 -12.64 -1.79
C LYS A 184 -5.06 -11.61 -1.15
N GLY A 185 -5.57 -10.45 -0.68
CA GLY A 185 -4.76 -9.40 -0.05
C GLY A 185 -5.04 -8.00 -0.60
N TYR A 186 -4.00 -7.20 -0.79
CA TYR A 186 -4.09 -5.77 -1.08
C TYR A 186 -3.21 -5.36 -2.25
N LYS A 187 -3.59 -4.29 -2.94
CA LYS A 187 -2.80 -3.65 -3.99
C LYS A 187 -3.20 -2.19 -4.22
N ILE A 188 -2.36 -1.42 -4.91
CA ILE A 188 -2.75 -0.13 -5.48
C ILE A 188 -3.54 -0.42 -6.76
N PRO A 189 -4.77 0.11 -6.91
CA PRO A 189 -5.61 -0.16 -8.08
C PRO A 189 -5.02 0.41 -9.36
N SER A 190 -5.23 -0.30 -10.45
CA SER A 190 -4.88 0.10 -11.80
C SER A 190 -6.00 -0.18 -12.81
N LYS A 191 -7.18 -0.56 -12.31
CA LYS A 191 -8.34 -0.98 -13.10
C LYS A 191 -9.62 -0.58 -12.43
N GLN A 192 -10.64 -0.29 -13.24
CA GLN A 192 -11.96 0.02 -12.73
C GLN A 192 -12.60 -1.14 -11.95
N SER A 193 -12.40 -2.38 -12.42
CA SER A 193 -12.91 -3.58 -11.73
C SER A 193 -12.41 -3.71 -10.30
N GLU A 194 -11.16 -3.33 -10.03
CA GLU A 194 -10.55 -3.38 -8.69
C GLU A 194 -11.15 -2.35 -7.71
N LEU A 195 -11.62 -1.21 -8.22
CA LEU A 195 -12.38 -0.24 -7.43
C LEU A 195 -13.77 -0.77 -7.09
N TYR A 196 -14.43 -1.44 -8.04
CA TYR A 196 -15.72 -2.09 -7.78
C TYR A 196 -15.60 -3.25 -6.79
N ASP A 197 -14.51 -4.02 -6.83
CA ASP A 197 -14.26 -5.07 -5.83
C ASP A 197 -14.20 -4.50 -4.41
N PHE A 198 -13.57 -3.34 -4.24
CA PHE A 198 -13.55 -2.61 -2.98
C PHE A 198 -14.96 -2.20 -2.53
N ILE A 199 -15.71 -1.52 -3.41
CA ILE A 199 -17.08 -1.07 -3.11
C ILE A 199 -17.99 -2.27 -2.82
N ASN A 200 -17.93 -3.33 -3.62
CA ASN A 200 -18.76 -4.51 -3.46
C ASN A 200 -18.45 -5.28 -2.17
N HIS A 201 -17.20 -5.32 -1.75
CA HIS A 201 -16.82 -5.95 -0.48
C HIS A 201 -17.45 -5.22 0.70
N ASP A 202 -17.33 -3.90 0.73
CA ASP A 202 -17.86 -3.09 1.83
C ASP A 202 -19.40 -3.03 1.79
N ALA A 203 -19.99 -2.95 0.60
CA ALA A 203 -21.44 -2.99 0.42
C ALA A 203 -22.09 -4.28 0.97
N LYS A 204 -21.45 -5.44 0.80
CA LYS A 204 -21.93 -6.72 1.36
C LYS A 204 -22.01 -6.72 2.89
N ILE A 205 -21.28 -5.85 3.56
CA ILE A 205 -21.30 -5.70 5.02
C ILE A 205 -22.26 -4.60 5.43
N VAL A 206 -22.14 -3.44 4.82
CA VAL A 206 -22.88 -2.22 5.20
C VAL A 206 -24.37 -2.35 4.90
N ILE A 207 -24.74 -2.81 3.69
CA ILE A 207 -26.16 -2.91 3.29
C ILE A 207 -26.98 -3.80 4.25
N PRO A 208 -26.56 -5.03 4.60
CA PRO A 208 -27.32 -5.84 5.55
C PRO A 208 -27.40 -5.23 6.95
N MET A 209 -26.35 -4.52 7.39
CA MET A 209 -26.39 -3.83 8.69
C MET A 209 -27.40 -2.69 8.69
N LEU A 210 -27.42 -1.86 7.67
CA LEU A 210 -28.38 -0.77 7.51
C LEU A 210 -29.81 -1.31 7.39
N ALA A 211 -30.03 -2.39 6.65
CA ALA A 211 -31.34 -3.03 6.53
C ALA A 211 -31.87 -3.52 7.88
N ARG A 212 -31.02 -4.10 8.74
CA ARG A 212 -31.39 -4.54 10.10
C ARG A 212 -31.75 -3.34 10.98
N LEU A 213 -30.97 -2.26 10.93
CA LEU A 213 -31.25 -1.03 11.69
C LEU A 213 -32.56 -0.41 11.24
N LYS A 214 -32.81 -0.33 9.92
CA LYS A 214 -34.09 0.14 9.37
C LYS A 214 -35.26 -0.68 9.88
N LYS A 215 -35.19 -2.00 9.75
CA LYS A 215 -36.23 -2.92 10.22
C LYS A 215 -36.51 -2.75 11.71
N CYS A 216 -35.49 -2.60 12.54
CA CYS A 216 -35.65 -2.35 13.98
C CYS A 216 -36.34 -1.00 14.22
N ARG A 217 -35.90 0.09 13.56
CA ARG A 217 -36.52 1.42 13.65
C ARG A 217 -38.03 1.37 13.31
N ASP A 218 -38.34 0.73 12.17
CA ASP A 218 -39.71 0.65 11.66
C ASP A 218 -40.64 -0.16 12.60
N LEU A 219 -40.16 -1.27 13.14
CA LEU A 219 -40.89 -2.08 14.14
C LEU A 219 -41.21 -1.27 15.42
N ILE A 220 -40.24 -0.52 15.93
CA ILE A 220 -40.45 0.30 17.12
C ILE A 220 -41.41 1.45 16.85
N LYS A 221 -41.25 2.14 15.72
CA LYS A 221 -42.22 3.18 15.31
C LYS A 221 -43.62 2.64 15.21
N LEU A 222 -43.80 1.50 14.54
CA LEU A 222 -45.10 0.87 14.39
C LEU A 222 -45.69 0.44 15.76
N GLY A 223 -44.90 -0.23 16.59
CA GLY A 223 -45.32 -0.71 17.90
C GLY A 223 -45.66 0.41 18.91
N THR A 224 -45.09 1.57 18.73
CA THR A 224 -45.35 2.78 19.58
C THR A 224 -46.32 3.77 18.95
N VAL A 225 -46.98 3.41 17.87
CA VAL A 225 -47.89 4.30 17.10
C VAL A 225 -47.16 5.62 16.74
N ASN A 226 -45.92 5.53 16.26
CA ASN A 226 -45.01 6.64 15.97
C ASN A 226 -44.59 7.49 17.18
N GLY A 227 -44.84 6.99 18.43
CA GLY A 227 -44.46 7.73 19.63
C GLY A 227 -42.97 7.72 19.93
N LEU A 228 -42.23 6.75 19.38
CA LEU A 228 -40.78 6.62 19.56
C LEU A 228 -40.04 6.36 18.23
N ASP A 229 -39.13 7.27 17.90
CA ASP A 229 -38.13 7.04 16.85
C ASP A 229 -36.74 6.86 17.47
N LEU A 230 -36.14 5.69 17.28
CA LEU A 230 -34.84 5.34 17.84
C LEU A 230 -33.70 6.25 17.37
N LEU A 231 -33.88 6.97 16.26
CA LEU A 231 -32.89 7.89 15.70
C LEU A 231 -33.14 9.37 16.04
N ASN A 232 -34.04 9.67 16.99
CA ASN A 232 -34.28 11.04 17.46
C ASN A 232 -33.17 11.63 18.33
N PRO A 233 -32.39 10.87 19.13
CA PRO A 233 -31.27 11.43 19.88
C PRO A 233 -30.26 12.10 18.96
N PRO A 234 -29.66 13.26 19.37
CA PRO A 234 -28.77 14.07 18.54
C PRO A 234 -27.56 13.30 18.00
N GLU A 235 -27.07 12.33 18.73
CA GLU A 235 -25.97 11.47 18.35
C GLU A 235 -26.24 10.62 17.09
N TYR A 236 -27.52 10.41 16.74
CA TYR A 236 -27.93 9.62 15.56
C TYR A 236 -28.44 10.48 14.40
N GLU A 237 -28.31 11.81 14.47
CA GLU A 237 -28.86 12.71 13.46
C GLU A 237 -28.34 12.41 12.04
N GLN A 238 -27.04 12.13 11.87
CA GLN A 238 -26.47 11.77 10.59
C GLN A 238 -27.07 10.47 10.03
N LEU A 239 -27.25 9.47 10.89
CA LEU A 239 -27.84 8.19 10.52
C LEU A 239 -29.33 8.38 10.16
N LYS A 240 -30.04 9.24 10.88
CA LYS A 240 -31.44 9.58 10.63
C LYS A 240 -31.61 10.23 9.24
N VAL A 241 -30.80 11.25 8.94
CA VAL A 241 -30.79 11.91 7.62
C VAL A 241 -30.52 10.91 6.52
N TYR A 242 -29.57 10.00 6.71
CA TYR A 242 -29.28 8.95 5.75
C TYR A 242 -30.48 8.04 5.50
N PHE A 243 -31.14 7.53 6.54
CA PHE A 243 -32.32 6.67 6.38
C PHE A 243 -33.53 7.40 5.80
N ASP A 244 -33.71 8.66 6.15
CA ASP A 244 -34.85 9.46 5.64
C ASP A 244 -34.65 9.89 4.17
N SER A 245 -33.40 9.87 3.67
CA SER A 245 -33.04 10.13 2.27
C SER A 245 -33.16 8.89 1.36
N LEU A 246 -33.23 7.69 1.95
CA LEU A 246 -33.38 6.47 1.14
C LEU A 246 -34.78 6.39 0.56
N PRO A 247 -34.93 6.04 -0.74
CA PRO A 247 -36.24 5.80 -1.31
C PRO A 247 -36.95 4.67 -0.55
N VAL A 248 -38.23 4.85 -0.30
CA VAL A 248 -39.08 3.80 0.28
C VAL A 248 -39.08 2.62 -0.67
N THR A 249 -38.29 1.60 -0.37
CA THR A 249 -38.40 0.32 -1.08
C THR A 249 -39.80 -0.23 -0.82
N LYS A 250 -40.63 -0.27 -1.88
CA LYS A 250 -41.84 -1.10 -1.82
C LYS A 250 -41.35 -2.52 -1.57
N GLU A 251 -41.75 -3.10 -0.44
CA GLU A 251 -41.56 -4.53 -0.21
C GLU A 251 -42.29 -5.23 -1.35
N ASP A 252 -41.57 -5.97 -2.15
CA ASP A 252 -42.18 -6.95 -3.05
C ASP A 252 -42.75 -8.05 -2.14
N ASP A 253 -44.07 -8.16 -2.17
CA ASP A 253 -44.87 -9.23 -1.57
C ASP A 253 -44.46 -10.62 -2.06
#